data_a5aa6813ef1df978db9f4addc66a5590
#
_entry.id   a5aa6813ef1df978db9f4addc66a5590
#
_cell.length_a   1.000
_cell.length_b   1.000
_cell.length_c   1.000
_cell.angle_alpha   90.00
_cell.angle_beta   90.00
_cell.angle_gamma   90.00
#
_symmetry.space_group_name_H-M   'P 1'
#
loop_
_entity.id
_entity.type
_entity.pdbx_description
1 polymer ?
#
loop_
_entity_poly.entity_id
_entity_poly.type
_entity_poly.pdbx_seq_one_letter_code
_entity_poly.pdbx_strand_id
1 'polypeptide(L)'
;MKMIDVLVKIANGEIKGQTVLEIHNPVGNGKVYTYTFNGENKMFYNGCNWALDYCYKLDDKFLNFDVKLIPPQPKKYYLRLNKDNDLSYVNWDGRSSCEFATKQRYYFGYKTKFTQEEIDGCEFLKFVEKYGVKEEAKDDEND
;
A
#
# COMPACT_ATOMS: atom_id res chain seq x y z
N MET A 1 2.24 -5.96 -19.85
CA MET A 1 2.55 -7.30 -19.35
C MET A 1 1.38 -8.22 -19.65
N LYS A 2 1.61 -9.46 -19.89
CA LYS A 2 0.56 -10.48 -20.13
C LYS A 2 0.30 -11.29 -18.86
N MET A 3 -0.89 -11.89 -18.76
CA MET A 3 -1.25 -12.71 -17.60
C MET A 3 -0.29 -13.88 -17.39
N ILE A 4 0.21 -14.49 -18.48
CA ILE A 4 1.20 -15.57 -18.36
C ILE A 4 2.45 -15.14 -17.60
N ASP A 5 2.90 -13.88 -17.78
CA ASP A 5 4.06 -13.36 -17.07
C ASP A 5 3.81 -13.25 -15.55
N VAL A 6 2.56 -12.92 -15.19
CA VAL A 6 2.13 -12.88 -13.78
C VAL A 6 2.14 -14.27 -13.17
N LEU A 7 1.64 -15.29 -13.89
CA LEU A 7 1.65 -16.67 -13.41
C LEU A 7 3.06 -17.20 -13.19
N VAL A 8 4.00 -16.86 -14.08
CA VAL A 8 5.42 -17.18 -13.92
C VAL A 8 5.98 -16.52 -12.67
N LYS A 9 5.66 -15.24 -12.43
CA LYS A 9 6.09 -14.53 -11.22
C LYS A 9 5.52 -15.13 -9.93
N ILE A 10 4.27 -15.61 -9.95
CA ILE A 10 3.70 -16.36 -8.82
C ILE A 10 4.50 -17.64 -8.57
N ALA A 11 4.75 -18.42 -9.63
CA ALA A 11 5.49 -19.69 -9.55
C ALA A 11 6.90 -19.50 -9.00
N ASN A 12 7.55 -18.39 -9.34
CA ASN A 12 8.89 -18.02 -8.86
C ASN A 12 8.91 -17.39 -7.46
N GLY A 13 7.74 -17.14 -6.86
CA GLY A 13 7.66 -16.47 -5.56
C GLY A 13 8.02 -14.97 -5.58
N GLU A 14 7.94 -14.32 -6.75
CA GLU A 14 8.33 -12.93 -6.94
C GLU A 14 7.25 -11.92 -6.50
N ILE A 15 6.01 -12.38 -6.28
CA ILE A 15 4.88 -11.49 -5.94
C ILE A 15 4.73 -11.40 -4.42
N LYS A 16 4.78 -10.19 -3.91
CA LYS A 16 4.59 -9.89 -2.48
C LYS A 16 3.10 -9.85 -2.13
N GLY A 17 2.75 -10.18 -0.90
CA GLY A 17 1.41 -9.99 -0.37
C GLY A 17 0.94 -8.53 -0.53
N GLN A 18 -0.34 -8.32 -0.77
CA GLN A 18 -0.97 -7.01 -1.05
C GLN A 18 -0.60 -6.39 -2.42
N THR A 19 0.12 -7.10 -3.30
CA THR A 19 0.27 -6.67 -4.70
C THR A 19 -1.10 -6.68 -5.39
N VAL A 20 -1.45 -5.62 -6.08
CA VAL A 20 -2.69 -5.51 -6.85
C VAL A 20 -2.44 -5.89 -8.31
N LEU A 21 -3.29 -6.75 -8.84
CA LEU A 21 -3.36 -7.11 -10.25
C LEU A 21 -4.53 -6.36 -10.90
N GLU A 22 -4.25 -5.56 -11.90
CA GLU A 22 -5.27 -4.97 -12.78
C GLU A 22 -5.34 -5.76 -14.08
N ILE A 23 -6.55 -6.21 -14.44
CA ILE A 23 -6.84 -6.84 -15.73
C ILE A 23 -7.62 -5.84 -16.57
N HIS A 24 -7.04 -5.45 -17.70
CA HIS A 24 -7.59 -4.41 -18.55
C HIS A 24 -8.46 -5.01 -19.65
N ASN A 25 -9.74 -4.61 -19.66
CA ASN A 25 -10.71 -4.92 -20.72
C ASN A 25 -10.80 -6.42 -21.11
N PRO A 26 -10.90 -7.36 -20.14
CA PRO A 26 -10.85 -8.80 -20.44
C PRO A 26 -12.05 -9.30 -21.27
N VAL A 27 -13.17 -8.59 -21.21
CA VAL A 27 -14.42 -8.95 -21.91
C VAL A 27 -14.82 -7.91 -22.96
N GLY A 28 -13.91 -7.00 -23.34
CA GLY A 28 -14.17 -6.00 -24.38
C GLY A 28 -15.12 -4.87 -23.96
N ASN A 29 -15.34 -4.64 -22.67
CA ASN A 29 -16.25 -3.64 -22.14
C ASN A 29 -15.57 -2.34 -21.67
N GLY A 30 -14.26 -2.19 -21.89
CA GLY A 30 -13.46 -1.05 -21.46
C GLY A 30 -13.19 -0.95 -19.96
N LYS A 31 -13.60 -1.94 -19.17
CA LYS A 31 -13.43 -1.93 -17.71
C LYS A 31 -12.09 -2.54 -17.28
N VAL A 32 -11.64 -2.11 -16.10
CA VAL A 32 -10.50 -2.68 -15.38
C VAL A 32 -11.02 -3.45 -14.18
N TYR A 33 -10.55 -4.67 -14.02
CA TYR A 33 -10.87 -5.53 -12.88
C TYR A 33 -9.64 -5.67 -12.00
N THR A 34 -9.83 -5.55 -10.70
CA THR A 34 -8.74 -5.57 -9.72
C THR A 34 -8.82 -6.78 -8.81
N TYR A 35 -7.65 -7.36 -8.53
CA TYR A 35 -7.47 -8.48 -7.62
C TYR A 35 -6.28 -8.20 -6.71
N THR A 36 -6.35 -8.59 -5.46
CA THR A 36 -5.27 -8.43 -4.49
C THR A 36 -4.64 -9.78 -4.16
N PHE A 37 -3.32 -9.84 -4.17
CA PHE A 37 -2.56 -11.06 -3.86
C PHE A 37 -2.52 -11.32 -2.36
N ASN A 38 -3.00 -12.49 -1.96
CA ASN A 38 -2.83 -13.00 -0.60
C ASN A 38 -1.51 -13.77 -0.51
N GLY A 39 -0.58 -13.25 0.28
CA GLY A 39 0.76 -13.81 0.42
C GLY A 39 0.82 -15.17 1.15
N GLU A 40 -0.21 -15.52 1.92
CA GLU A 40 -0.26 -16.80 2.65
C GLU A 40 -0.63 -17.95 1.73
N ASN A 41 -1.73 -17.83 0.99
CA ASN A 41 -2.20 -18.90 0.10
C ASN A 41 -1.76 -18.74 -1.36
N LYS A 42 -0.96 -17.70 -1.67
CA LYS A 42 -0.38 -17.46 -3.01
C LYS A 42 -1.41 -17.31 -4.12
N MET A 43 -2.52 -16.64 -3.85
CA MET A 43 -3.64 -16.49 -4.77
C MET A 43 -4.11 -15.04 -4.84
N PHE A 44 -4.64 -14.63 -5.99
CA PHE A 44 -5.30 -13.34 -6.17
C PHE A 44 -6.81 -13.46 -5.90
N TYR A 45 -7.37 -12.49 -5.17
CA TYR A 45 -8.79 -12.38 -4.83
C TYR A 45 -9.34 -11.02 -5.22
N ASN A 46 -10.59 -10.98 -5.72
CA ASN A 46 -11.29 -9.73 -5.96
C ASN A 46 -11.92 -9.17 -4.66
N GLY A 47 -12.57 -8.00 -4.77
CA GLY A 47 -13.23 -7.36 -3.62
C GLY A 47 -14.36 -8.15 -2.95
N CYS A 48 -14.87 -9.18 -3.62
CA CYS A 48 -15.87 -10.12 -3.09
C CYS A 48 -15.26 -11.42 -2.55
N ASN A 49 -13.96 -11.49 -2.38
CA ASN A 49 -13.22 -12.69 -1.96
C ASN A 49 -13.28 -13.88 -2.92
N TRP A 50 -13.47 -13.63 -4.20
CA TRP A 50 -13.46 -14.67 -5.22
C TRP A 50 -12.06 -14.78 -5.82
N ALA A 51 -11.51 -15.99 -5.82
CA ALA A 51 -10.20 -16.25 -6.38
C ALA A 51 -10.19 -16.08 -7.90
N LEU A 52 -9.04 -15.68 -8.43
CA LEU A 52 -8.83 -15.40 -9.86
C LEU A 52 -9.14 -16.66 -10.72
N ASP A 53 -8.74 -17.83 -10.28
CA ASP A 53 -8.98 -19.11 -10.96
C ASP A 53 -10.45 -19.53 -10.98
N TYR A 54 -11.24 -19.00 -10.06
CA TYR A 54 -12.70 -19.17 -10.06
C TYR A 54 -13.38 -18.26 -11.09
N CYS A 55 -12.82 -17.08 -11.35
CA CYS A 55 -13.41 -16.09 -12.24
C CYS A 55 -13.11 -16.34 -13.73
N TYR A 56 -12.02 -17.04 -14.05
CA TYR A 56 -11.56 -17.25 -15.43
C TYR A 56 -11.11 -18.69 -15.65
N LYS A 57 -11.36 -19.21 -16.87
CA LYS A 57 -10.74 -20.45 -17.35
C LYS A 57 -9.28 -20.19 -17.72
N LEU A 58 -8.43 -21.16 -17.45
CA LEU A 58 -7.05 -21.16 -17.91
C LEU A 58 -7.00 -21.57 -19.39
N ASP A 59 -7.14 -20.61 -20.28
CA ASP A 59 -7.07 -20.78 -21.73
C ASP A 59 -6.12 -19.74 -22.35
N ASP A 60 -5.94 -19.82 -23.67
CA ASP A 60 -5.05 -18.91 -24.41
C ASP A 60 -5.51 -17.44 -24.31
N LYS A 61 -6.81 -17.19 -24.26
CA LYS A 61 -7.37 -15.85 -24.08
C LYS A 61 -6.98 -15.28 -22.72
N PHE A 62 -7.16 -16.04 -21.64
CA PHE A 62 -6.79 -15.64 -20.29
C PHE A 62 -5.26 -15.37 -20.18
N LEU A 63 -4.44 -16.26 -20.70
CA LEU A 63 -2.97 -16.13 -20.67
C LEU A 63 -2.48 -14.86 -21.39
N ASN A 64 -3.25 -14.36 -22.35
CA ASN A 64 -2.93 -13.18 -23.15
C ASN A 64 -3.61 -11.90 -22.67
N PHE A 65 -4.35 -11.90 -21.58
CA PHE A 65 -4.90 -10.66 -21.01
C PHE A 65 -3.81 -9.63 -20.77
N ASP A 66 -4.09 -8.38 -21.12
CA ASP A 66 -3.26 -7.24 -20.75
C ASP A 66 -3.48 -6.92 -19.27
N VAL A 67 -2.39 -6.94 -18.50
CA VAL A 67 -2.43 -6.79 -17.05
C VAL A 67 -1.34 -5.85 -16.56
N LYS A 68 -1.56 -5.32 -15.36
CA LYS A 68 -0.57 -4.51 -14.64
C LYS A 68 -0.47 -5.01 -13.20
N LEU A 69 0.75 -5.17 -12.71
CA LEU A 69 1.03 -5.43 -11.31
C LEU A 69 1.40 -4.13 -10.62
N ILE A 70 0.71 -3.82 -9.54
CA ILE A 70 0.98 -2.66 -8.69
C ILE A 70 1.55 -3.19 -7.37
N PRO A 71 2.82 -2.92 -7.06
CA PRO A 71 3.43 -3.36 -5.81
C PRO A 71 2.65 -2.81 -4.60
N PRO A 72 2.70 -3.50 -3.46
CA PRO A 72 2.10 -2.99 -2.24
C PRO A 72 2.75 -1.65 -1.88
N GLN A 73 1.91 -0.67 -1.58
CA GLN A 73 2.41 0.61 -1.07
C GLN A 73 2.96 0.39 0.34
N PRO A 74 4.08 1.03 0.69
CA PRO A 74 4.62 0.93 2.04
C PRO A 74 3.61 1.50 3.02
N LYS A 75 3.42 0.80 4.14
CA LYS A 75 2.59 1.30 5.23
C LYS A 75 3.15 2.61 5.75
N LYS A 76 2.26 3.54 6.06
CA LYS A 76 2.60 4.83 6.64
C LYS A 76 2.05 4.93 8.05
N TYR A 77 2.72 5.66 8.88
CA TYR A 77 2.43 5.81 10.29
C TYR A 77 2.39 7.28 10.69
N TYR A 78 1.45 7.61 11.60
CA TYR A 78 1.54 8.81 12.40
C TYR A 78 2.42 8.53 13.61
N LEU A 79 3.26 9.49 13.95
CA LEU A 79 4.04 9.47 15.19
C LEU A 79 3.57 10.61 16.08
N ARG A 80 3.29 10.32 17.34
CA ARG A 80 2.98 11.35 18.33
C ARG A 80 3.66 11.06 19.65
N LEU A 81 3.93 12.11 20.41
CA LEU A 81 4.64 12.00 21.68
C LEU A 81 3.71 11.52 22.80
N ASN A 82 2.45 11.94 22.78
CA ASN A 82 1.47 11.61 23.82
C ASN A 82 0.12 11.24 23.20
N LYS A 83 -0.39 10.05 23.50
CA LYS A 83 -1.67 9.54 22.97
C LYS A 83 -2.89 10.39 23.38
N ASP A 84 -2.81 11.12 24.48
CA ASP A 84 -3.89 11.94 25.01
C ASP A 84 -3.81 13.41 24.54
N ASN A 85 -2.84 13.74 23.69
CA ASN A 85 -2.64 15.10 23.18
C ASN A 85 -2.61 15.12 21.65
N ASP A 86 -3.68 15.59 21.03
CA ASP A 86 -3.82 15.70 19.58
C ASP A 86 -2.89 16.75 18.93
N LEU A 87 -2.22 17.56 19.73
CA LEU A 87 -1.21 18.54 19.26
C LEU A 87 0.21 17.96 19.32
N SER A 88 0.38 16.69 19.66
CA SER A 88 1.68 16.04 19.81
C SER A 88 2.13 15.19 18.61
N TYR A 89 1.44 15.28 17.48
CA TYR A 89 1.83 14.61 16.24
C TYR A 89 3.06 15.27 15.61
N VAL A 90 3.98 14.44 15.11
CA VAL A 90 5.15 14.92 14.37
C VAL A 90 4.72 15.44 13.01
N ASN A 91 5.12 16.66 12.71
CA ASN A 91 4.92 17.33 11.43
C ASN A 91 6.27 17.75 10.89
N TRP A 92 6.61 17.38 9.66
CA TRP A 92 7.84 17.76 8.98
C TRP A 92 7.56 18.75 7.85
N ASP A 93 8.30 19.85 7.82
CA ASP A 93 8.13 20.91 6.82
C ASP A 93 8.75 20.60 5.45
N GLY A 94 9.39 19.44 5.31
CA GLY A 94 10.07 19.02 4.08
C GLY A 94 11.49 19.55 3.94
N ARG A 95 12.01 20.33 4.89
CA ARG A 95 13.35 20.94 4.85
C ARG A 95 14.23 20.45 5.99
N SER A 96 14.10 21.00 7.16
CA SER A 96 15.00 20.71 8.28
C SER A 96 14.31 20.65 9.64
N SER A 97 13.03 20.98 9.73
CA SER A 97 12.33 21.11 11.00
C SER A 97 11.21 20.08 11.15
N CYS A 98 11.19 19.44 12.32
CA CYS A 98 10.04 18.71 12.81
C CYS A 98 9.38 19.51 13.93
N GLU A 99 8.08 19.60 13.91
CA GLU A 99 7.25 20.28 14.90
C GLU A 99 6.20 19.32 15.45
N PHE A 100 5.73 19.58 16.66
CA PHE A 100 4.55 18.89 17.20
C PHE A 100 3.31 19.73 16.96
N ALA A 101 2.31 19.15 16.27
CA ALA A 101 1.04 19.79 15.96
C ALA A 101 -0.04 18.73 15.68
N THR A 102 -1.17 19.15 15.14
CA THR A 102 -2.23 18.23 14.73
C THR A 102 -1.82 17.41 13.51
N LYS A 103 -2.38 16.21 13.34
CA LYS A 103 -2.15 15.38 12.15
C LYS A 103 -2.78 15.96 10.88
N GLN A 104 -3.70 16.92 10.99
CA GLN A 104 -4.33 17.58 9.84
C GLN A 104 -3.45 18.64 9.16
N ARG A 105 -2.27 18.96 9.67
CA ARG A 105 -1.37 19.95 9.04
C ARG A 105 -0.86 19.57 7.66
N TYR A 106 -1.14 18.36 7.18
CA TYR A 106 -0.87 18.00 5.79
C TYR A 106 -1.57 18.94 4.78
N TYR A 107 -2.71 19.54 5.15
CA TYR A 107 -3.37 20.56 4.32
C TYR A 107 -2.51 21.81 4.06
N PHE A 108 -1.52 22.05 4.90
CA PHE A 108 -0.58 23.15 4.79
C PHE A 108 0.78 22.76 4.23
N GLY A 109 0.88 21.57 3.61
CA GLY A 109 2.10 21.07 3.01
C GLY A 109 3.08 20.39 3.99
N TYR A 110 2.69 20.17 5.24
CA TYR A 110 3.50 19.40 6.18
C TYR A 110 3.34 17.90 5.96
N LYS A 111 4.43 17.18 6.07
CA LYS A 111 4.40 15.71 6.09
C LYS A 111 4.07 15.23 7.49
N THR A 112 3.00 14.47 7.62
CA THR A 112 2.49 13.97 8.91
C THR A 112 2.50 12.45 9.00
N LYS A 113 2.69 11.76 7.87
CA LYS A 113 2.77 10.30 7.78
C LYS A 113 4.16 9.88 7.30
N PHE A 114 4.71 8.86 7.92
CA PHE A 114 6.06 8.37 7.67
C PHE A 114 6.06 6.88 7.40
N THR A 115 6.85 6.43 6.42
CA THR A 115 7.12 5.00 6.22
C THR A 115 8.11 4.51 7.30
N GLN A 116 8.17 3.19 7.52
CA GLN A 116 9.14 2.64 8.46
C GLN A 116 10.58 2.95 8.03
N GLU A 117 10.86 2.94 6.74
CA GLU A 117 12.19 3.29 6.21
C GLU A 117 12.59 4.75 6.55
N GLU A 118 11.65 5.69 6.45
CA GLU A 118 11.88 7.08 6.83
C GLU A 118 12.10 7.23 8.34
N ILE A 119 11.35 6.49 9.15
CA ILE A 119 11.51 6.47 10.61
C ILE A 119 12.92 5.94 10.96
N ASP A 120 13.31 4.83 10.36
CA ASP A 120 14.62 4.21 10.61
C ASP A 120 15.80 5.07 10.13
N GLY A 121 15.58 5.91 9.14
CA GLY A 121 16.57 6.85 8.59
C GLY A 121 16.71 8.17 9.35
N CYS A 122 15.87 8.44 10.36
CA CYS A 122 15.86 9.71 11.08
C CYS A 122 15.90 9.49 12.61
N GLU A 123 16.95 9.95 13.27
CA GLU A 123 17.13 9.77 14.72
C GLU A 123 15.97 10.37 15.55
N PHE A 124 15.44 11.53 15.13
CA PHE A 124 14.30 12.15 15.80
C PHE A 124 13.03 11.30 15.69
N LEU A 125 12.75 10.77 14.49
CA LEU A 125 11.59 9.90 14.28
C LEU A 125 11.72 8.59 15.05
N LYS A 126 12.90 7.99 15.11
CA LYS A 126 13.19 6.82 15.96
C LYS A 126 12.97 7.10 17.44
N PHE A 127 13.39 8.28 17.90
CA PHE A 127 13.15 8.70 19.27
C PHE A 127 11.65 8.76 19.58
N VAL A 128 10.85 9.39 18.71
CA VAL A 128 9.40 9.47 18.92
C VAL A 128 8.74 8.09 18.82
N GLU A 129 9.19 7.22 17.90
CA GLU A 129 8.71 5.82 17.83
C GLU A 129 8.97 5.07 19.14
N LYS A 130 10.14 5.26 19.74
CA LYS A 130 10.55 4.56 20.96
C LYS A 130 9.82 5.06 22.22
N TYR A 131 9.66 6.35 22.36
CA TYR A 131 9.15 6.97 23.60
C TYR A 131 7.72 7.50 23.50
N GLY A 132 7.19 7.64 22.28
CA GLY A 132 5.83 8.05 22.03
C GLY A 132 4.94 6.94 21.55
N VAL A 133 4.02 7.25 20.64
CA VAL A 133 3.04 6.34 20.06
C VAL A 133 3.17 6.33 18.54
N LYS A 134 3.17 5.15 17.94
CA LYS A 134 3.08 4.93 16.49
C LYS A 134 1.69 4.38 16.15
N GLU A 135 0.99 5.07 15.26
CA GLU A 135 -0.34 4.69 14.77
C GLU A 135 -0.29 4.42 13.27
N GLU A 136 -0.82 3.29 12.82
CA GLU A 136 -0.93 3.01 11.38
C GLU A 136 -1.94 3.96 10.74
N ALA A 137 -1.55 4.68 9.69
CA ALA A 137 -2.44 5.51 8.91
C ALA A 137 -3.35 4.64 8.05
N LYS A 138 -4.65 4.96 8.02
CA LYS A 138 -5.62 4.26 7.16
C LYS A 138 -5.47 4.71 5.71
N ASP A 139 -5.75 3.81 4.78
CA ASP A 139 -5.63 4.07 3.33
C ASP A 139 -6.54 5.20 2.83
N ASP A 140 -7.63 5.49 3.55
CA ASP A 140 -8.62 6.51 3.19
C ASP A 140 -8.20 7.94 3.60
N GLU A 141 -7.11 8.09 4.35
CA GLU A 141 -6.62 9.38 4.79
C GLU A 141 -5.66 9.97 3.75
N ASN A 142 -6.04 11.11 3.16
CA ASN A 142 -5.22 11.81 2.17
C ASN A 142 -3.86 12.21 2.74
N ASP A 143 -2.85 12.12 1.91
CA ASP A 143 -1.51 12.61 2.20
C ASP A 143 -1.39 14.11 1.97
#